data_3369e617f24a5c2769a3692d3d8f5ee4
#
_entry.id   3369e617f24a5c2769a3692d3d8f5ee4
#
_cell.length_a   1.000
_cell.length_b   1.000
_cell.length_c   1.000
_cell.angle_alpha   90.00
_cell.angle_beta   90.00
_cell.angle_gamma   90.00
#
_symmetry.space_group_name_H-M   'P 1'
#
loop_
_entity.id
_entity.type
_entity.pdbx_description
1 polymer ?
#
loop_
_entity_poly.entity_id
_entity_poly.type
_entity_poly.pdbx_seq_one_letter_code
_entity_poly.pdbx_strand_id
1 'polypeptide(L)'
;PVDAAAVLLIEVDGPRAGLDADADAVTAICSAAGARDVKRATDAAARERLWQGRKKAFGAMGRVAPHLVVQDAVVPRTQLAELLGDIASIGARHGVRVCNVFHAGDG
;
A
#
# COMPACT_ATOMS: atom_id res chain seq x y z
N PRO A 1 5.69 -9.35 -4.17
CA PRO A 1 5.71 -10.52 -3.30
C PRO A 1 4.44 -11.32 -3.49
N VAL A 2 4.56 -12.65 -3.64
CA VAL A 2 3.41 -13.53 -3.96
C VAL A 2 2.60 -13.93 -2.73
N ASP A 3 3.09 -13.64 -1.53
CA ASP A 3 2.51 -14.12 -0.25
C ASP A 3 2.40 -13.02 0.82
N ALA A 4 2.50 -11.76 0.43
CA ALA A 4 2.30 -10.63 1.34
C ALA A 4 0.81 -10.33 1.50
N ALA A 5 0.34 -10.17 2.73
CA ALA A 5 -1.02 -9.75 3.03
C ALA A 5 -1.28 -8.31 2.57
N ALA A 6 -0.27 -7.45 2.65
CA ALA A 6 -0.31 -6.07 2.18
C ALA A 6 1.07 -5.61 1.69
N VAL A 7 1.09 -4.62 0.83
CA VAL A 7 2.31 -3.93 0.39
C VAL A 7 2.08 -2.44 0.52
N LEU A 8 3.00 -1.77 1.21
CA LEU A 8 3.01 -0.32 1.35
C LEU A 8 4.15 0.25 0.50
N LEU A 9 3.85 1.25 -0.30
CA LEU A 9 4.83 2.04 -1.03
C LEU A 9 4.90 3.42 -0.40
N ILE A 10 6.07 3.79 0.08
CA ILE A 10 6.32 5.07 0.75
C ILE A 10 7.34 5.84 -0.07
N GLU A 11 7.04 7.08 -0.37
CA GLU A 11 7.97 8.02 -0.97
C GLU A 11 8.23 9.16 0.02
N VAL A 12 9.49 9.45 0.26
CA VAL A 12 9.93 10.62 1.01
C VAL A 12 10.52 11.62 0.05
N ASP A 13 10.18 12.89 0.22
CA ASP A 13 10.69 14.03 -0.55
C ASP A 13 11.17 15.14 0.39
N GLY A 14 11.98 16.03 -0.14
CA GLY A 14 12.50 17.14 0.63
C GLY A 14 13.96 17.50 0.28
N PRO A 15 14.60 18.31 1.11
CA PRO A 15 16.02 18.66 0.93
C PRO A 15 16.90 17.40 0.98
N ARG A 16 17.81 17.29 0.01
CA ARG A 16 18.67 16.10 -0.15
C ARG A 16 19.42 15.70 1.13
N ALA A 17 19.80 16.68 1.93
CA ALA A 17 20.56 16.46 3.17
C ALA A 17 19.77 15.68 4.25
N GLY A 18 18.42 15.63 4.17
CA GLY A 18 17.58 14.93 5.15
C GLY A 18 17.02 13.60 4.66
N LEU A 19 17.00 13.36 3.34
CA LEU A 19 16.29 12.22 2.75
C LEU A 19 16.77 10.86 3.25
N ASP A 20 18.06 10.72 3.52
CA ASP A 20 18.61 9.44 4.02
C ASP A 20 18.14 9.17 5.45
N ALA A 21 18.16 10.18 6.31
CA ALA A 21 17.68 10.06 7.68
C ALA A 21 16.16 9.77 7.74
N ASP A 22 15.38 10.41 6.88
CA ASP A 22 13.93 10.18 6.78
C ASP A 22 13.64 8.74 6.28
N ALA A 23 14.37 8.28 5.28
CA ALA A 23 14.22 6.91 4.78
C ALA A 23 14.64 5.85 5.83
N ASP A 24 15.67 6.15 6.63
CA ASP A 24 16.09 5.28 7.73
C ASP A 24 15.03 5.25 8.84
N ALA A 25 14.44 6.39 9.18
CA ALA A 25 13.34 6.48 10.16
C ALA A 25 12.11 5.68 9.68
N VAL A 26 11.71 5.84 8.41
CA VAL A 26 10.61 5.06 7.81
C VAL A 26 10.90 3.57 7.87
N THR A 27 12.12 3.16 7.54
CA THR A 27 12.53 1.75 7.60
C THR A 27 12.43 1.19 9.01
N ALA A 28 12.89 1.95 10.00
CA ALA A 28 12.81 1.56 11.41
C ALA A 28 11.36 1.42 11.89
N ILE A 29 10.49 2.37 11.53
CA ILE A 29 9.06 2.32 11.87
C ILE A 29 8.38 1.10 11.24
N CYS A 30 8.61 0.84 9.95
CA CYS A 30 8.05 -0.32 9.26
C CYS A 30 8.51 -1.63 9.90
N SER A 31 9.78 -1.73 10.24
CA SER A 31 10.35 -2.91 10.90
C SER A 31 9.74 -3.13 12.29
N ALA A 32 9.62 -2.07 13.08
CA ALA A 32 9.00 -2.11 14.40
C ALA A 32 7.51 -2.48 14.34
N ALA A 33 6.83 -2.11 13.26
CA ALA A 33 5.44 -2.48 12.98
C ALA A 33 5.27 -3.90 12.41
N GLY A 34 6.35 -4.68 12.29
CA GLY A 34 6.30 -6.09 11.86
C GLY A 34 6.37 -6.28 10.34
N ALA A 35 6.87 -5.31 9.58
CA ALA A 35 7.12 -5.52 8.15
C ALA A 35 8.13 -6.66 7.94
N ARG A 36 7.77 -7.63 7.09
CA ARG A 36 8.63 -8.78 6.80
C ARG A 36 9.84 -8.43 5.92
N ASP A 37 9.66 -7.47 5.05
CA ASP A 37 10.68 -7.04 4.10
C ASP A 37 10.51 -5.54 3.82
N VAL A 38 11.59 -4.80 3.90
CA VAL A 38 11.64 -3.37 3.58
C VAL A 38 12.69 -3.17 2.50
N LYS A 39 12.27 -2.72 1.33
CA LYS A 39 13.16 -2.45 0.19
C LYS A 39 13.26 -0.96 -0.05
N ARG A 40 14.47 -0.46 -0.11
CA ARG A 40 14.75 0.92 -0.45
C ARG A 40 15.23 1.03 -1.90
N ALA A 41 14.68 1.96 -2.65
CA ALA A 41 15.23 2.35 -3.94
C ALA A 41 16.40 3.31 -3.73
N THR A 42 17.55 3.00 -4.33
CA THR A 42 18.77 3.81 -4.23
C THR A 42 19.03 4.64 -5.49
N ASP A 43 18.27 4.38 -6.54
CA ASP A 43 18.38 5.08 -7.82
C ASP A 43 17.01 5.22 -8.50
N ALA A 44 16.94 6.04 -9.54
CA ALA A 44 15.71 6.31 -10.28
C ALA A 44 15.11 5.05 -10.92
N ALA A 45 15.94 4.13 -11.41
CA ALA A 45 15.47 2.90 -12.04
C ALA A 45 14.85 1.94 -11.00
N ALA A 46 15.45 1.84 -9.81
CA ALA A 46 14.88 1.09 -8.70
C ALA A 46 13.55 1.69 -8.24
N ARG A 47 13.47 3.01 -8.12
CA ARG A 47 12.23 3.73 -7.79
C ARG A 47 11.13 3.43 -8.81
N GLU A 48 11.42 3.56 -10.10
CA GLU A 48 10.44 3.28 -11.15
C GLU A 48 9.93 1.83 -11.10
N ARG A 49 10.81 0.86 -10.84
CA ARG A 49 10.41 -0.55 -10.68
C ARG A 49 9.42 -0.74 -9.52
N LEU A 50 9.63 -0.08 -8.38
CA LEU A 50 8.70 -0.12 -7.25
C LEU A 50 7.35 0.51 -7.61
N TRP A 51 7.37 1.67 -8.26
CA TRP A 51 6.15 2.35 -8.72
C TRP A 51 5.38 1.57 -9.77
N GLN A 52 6.05 0.81 -10.64
CA GLN A 52 5.37 -0.05 -11.62
C GLN A 52 4.47 -1.09 -10.94
N GLY A 53 4.86 -1.62 -9.78
CA GLY A 53 4.02 -2.50 -8.99
C GLY A 53 2.69 -1.85 -8.64
N ARG A 54 2.73 -0.60 -8.15
CA ARG A 54 1.53 0.18 -7.80
C ARG A 54 0.69 0.53 -9.02
N LYS A 55 1.30 1.02 -10.09
CA LYS A 55 0.61 1.38 -11.34
C LYS A 55 -0.12 0.20 -11.99
N LYS A 56 0.43 -1.02 -11.89
CA LYS A 56 -0.14 -2.23 -12.47
C LYS A 56 -1.09 -2.98 -11.53
N ALA A 57 -1.22 -2.56 -10.28
CA ALA A 57 -2.03 -3.26 -9.27
C ALA A 57 -3.48 -3.40 -9.71
N PHE A 58 -4.09 -2.31 -10.18
CA PHE A 58 -5.48 -2.31 -10.64
C PHE A 58 -5.70 -3.29 -11.81
N GLY A 59 -4.85 -3.25 -12.82
CA GLY A 59 -4.94 -4.18 -13.97
C GLY A 59 -4.71 -5.65 -13.58
N ALA A 60 -4.00 -5.90 -12.48
CA ALA A 60 -3.79 -7.25 -11.98
C ALA A 60 -5.07 -7.85 -11.35
N MET A 61 -6.02 -7.02 -10.92
CA MET A 61 -7.29 -7.46 -10.32
C MET A 61 -8.14 -8.27 -11.32
N GLY A 62 -8.09 -7.94 -12.61
CA GLY A 62 -8.78 -8.71 -13.65
C GLY A 62 -8.37 -10.18 -13.75
N ARG A 63 -7.19 -10.54 -13.20
CA ARG A 63 -6.75 -11.95 -13.08
C ARG A 63 -7.31 -12.66 -11.86
N VAL A 64 -7.81 -11.89 -10.90
CA VAL A 64 -8.40 -12.42 -9.64
C VAL A 64 -9.89 -12.72 -9.82
N ALA A 65 -10.59 -11.89 -10.57
CA ALA A 65 -12.00 -12.07 -10.88
C ALA A 65 -12.35 -11.45 -12.26
N PRO A 66 -13.26 -12.08 -13.03
CA PRO A 66 -13.65 -11.58 -14.35
C PRO A 66 -14.49 -10.29 -14.28
N HIS A 67 -15.14 -10.05 -13.16
CA HIS A 67 -15.97 -8.87 -12.92
C HIS A 67 -15.47 -8.13 -11.70
N LEU A 68 -15.35 -6.81 -11.82
CA LEU A 68 -14.92 -5.91 -10.75
C LEU A 68 -15.96 -4.82 -10.58
N VAL A 69 -16.28 -4.52 -9.33
CA VAL A 69 -17.03 -3.33 -8.94
C VAL A 69 -16.06 -2.43 -8.20
N VAL A 70 -15.85 -1.23 -8.70
CA VAL A 70 -14.98 -0.25 -8.06
C VAL A 70 -15.84 0.67 -7.21
N GLN A 71 -15.41 0.87 -5.97
CA GLN A 71 -16.00 1.82 -5.03
C GLN A 71 -14.88 2.70 -4.49
N ASP A 72 -15.12 4.01 -4.51
CA ASP A 72 -14.23 4.98 -3.91
C ASP A 72 -14.82 5.52 -2.61
N ALA A 73 -13.99 5.66 -1.60
CA ALA A 73 -14.36 6.25 -0.32
C ALA A 73 -13.20 7.10 0.19
N VAL A 74 -13.52 8.14 0.93
CA VAL A 74 -12.55 9.01 1.62
C VAL A 74 -12.92 9.06 3.09
N VAL A 75 -11.92 8.87 3.95
CA VAL A 75 -12.10 8.92 5.41
C VAL A 75 -10.92 9.64 6.06
N PRO A 76 -11.09 10.20 7.26
CA PRO A 76 -9.97 10.69 8.02
C PRO A 76 -8.90 9.60 8.19
N ARG A 77 -7.63 9.95 8.03
CA ARG A 77 -6.50 8.98 8.12
C ARG A 77 -6.52 8.13 9.38
N THR A 78 -6.97 8.71 10.49
CA THR A 78 -7.10 8.01 11.78
C THR A 78 -8.13 6.89 11.79
N GLN A 79 -9.09 6.90 10.86
CA GLN A 79 -10.15 5.89 10.73
C GLN A 79 -9.85 4.86 9.62
N LEU A 80 -8.79 5.04 8.86
CA LEU A 80 -8.48 4.19 7.71
C LEU A 80 -8.32 2.72 8.10
N ALA A 81 -7.61 2.43 9.19
CA ALA A 81 -7.38 1.05 9.63
C ALA A 81 -8.68 0.36 10.07
N GLU A 82 -9.56 1.07 10.78
CA GLU A 82 -10.88 0.57 11.19
C GLU A 82 -11.76 0.29 9.97
N LEU A 83 -11.86 1.24 9.05
CA LEU A 83 -12.62 1.08 7.81
C LEU A 83 -12.17 -0.12 7.00
N LEU A 84 -10.86 -0.33 6.84
CA LEU A 84 -10.35 -1.49 6.10
C LEU A 84 -10.73 -2.82 6.77
N GLY A 85 -10.76 -2.86 8.11
CA GLY A 85 -11.26 -4.01 8.88
C GLY A 85 -12.74 -4.26 8.64
N ASP A 86 -13.54 -3.21 8.65
CA ASP A 86 -14.99 -3.28 8.39
C ASP A 86 -15.29 -3.76 6.97
N ILE A 87 -14.61 -3.20 5.98
CA ILE A 87 -14.75 -3.61 4.58
C ILE A 87 -14.40 -5.10 4.41
N ALA A 88 -13.31 -5.57 5.02
CA ALA A 88 -12.94 -6.97 4.97
C ALA A 88 -14.01 -7.87 5.59
N SER A 89 -14.57 -7.47 6.73
CA SER A 89 -15.63 -8.17 7.45
C SER A 89 -16.93 -8.22 6.64
N ILE A 90 -17.31 -7.12 6.00
CA ILE A 90 -18.46 -7.03 5.11
C ILE A 90 -18.27 -7.96 3.91
N GLY A 91 -17.11 -7.88 3.26
CA GLY A 91 -16.78 -8.77 2.14
C GLY A 91 -16.93 -10.25 2.51
N ALA A 92 -16.38 -10.65 3.65
CA ALA A 92 -16.48 -12.02 4.14
C ALA A 92 -17.94 -12.46 4.38
N ARG A 93 -18.76 -11.61 5.00
CA ARG A 93 -20.19 -11.91 5.25
C ARG A 93 -20.98 -12.11 3.97
N HIS A 94 -20.65 -11.41 2.92
CA HIS A 94 -21.35 -11.46 1.64
C HIS A 94 -20.70 -12.39 0.60
N GLY A 95 -19.62 -13.09 0.96
CA GLY A 95 -18.90 -13.97 0.04
C GLY A 95 -18.22 -13.22 -1.11
N VAL A 96 -17.91 -11.93 -0.93
CA VAL A 96 -17.28 -11.07 -1.92
C VAL A 96 -15.81 -10.91 -1.59
N ARG A 97 -14.94 -11.12 -2.60
CA ARG A 97 -13.52 -10.79 -2.45
C ARG A 97 -13.32 -9.29 -2.54
N VAL A 98 -12.62 -8.74 -1.58
CA VAL A 98 -12.26 -7.33 -1.54
C VAL A 98 -10.76 -7.18 -1.78
N CYS A 99 -10.41 -6.21 -2.61
CA CYS A 99 -9.02 -5.81 -2.85
C CYS A 99 -8.92 -4.31 -2.63
N ASN A 100 -8.16 -3.90 -1.64
CA ASN A 100 -7.99 -2.49 -1.30
C ASN A 100 -6.76 -1.91 -2.00
N VAL A 101 -6.92 -0.73 -2.59
CA VAL A 101 -5.84 0.09 -3.13
C VAL A 101 -6.13 1.53 -2.75
N PHE A 102 -5.30 2.14 -1.93
CA PHE A 102 -5.59 3.46 -1.35
C PHE A 102 -4.33 4.29 -1.13
N HIS A 103 -4.50 5.57 -0.86
CA HIS A 103 -3.48 6.50 -0.43
C HIS A 103 -3.56 6.67 1.09
N ALA A 104 -2.68 5.99 1.83
CA ALA A 104 -2.68 6.07 3.29
C ALA A 104 -2.28 7.46 3.83
N GLY A 105 -1.62 8.27 3.01
CA GLY A 105 -1.22 9.64 3.36
C GLY A 105 -2.38 10.62 3.40
N ASP A 106 -3.40 10.39 2.57
CA ASP A 106 -4.52 11.32 2.37
C ASP A 106 -5.83 10.84 3.01
N GLY A 107 -6.01 9.55 3.19
CA GLY A 107 -7.23 8.92 3.73
C GLY A 107 -8.15 8.35 2.67
#